data_6917f73cb118d5b4916e500b9104487e
#
_entry.id   6917f73cb118d5b4916e500b9104487e
#
_cell.length_a   1.000
_cell.length_b   1.000
_cell.length_c   1.000
_cell.angle_alpha   90.00
_cell.angle_beta   90.00
_cell.angle_gamma   90.00
#
_symmetry.space_group_name_H-M   'P 1'
#
loop_
_entity.id
_entity.type
_entity.pdbx_description
1 polymer ?
#
loop_
_entity_poly.entity_id
_entity_poly.type
_entity_poly.pdbx_seq_one_letter_code
_entity_poly.pdbx_strand_id
1 'polypeptide(L)'
;SHRDIYNALNETMKEFGKQKVFSDIGCYTLGALPPWNSINSCVDMGASITMAKGAADAGVHPSIAVIGDSTFTHSGMTALLDCVYENTPVTVIISDNGTTGMTGGQASHATGRLEEICIGLGVKPEHVRVLTPLPKYHDEMVNVLREEMLYDGVSVVIPRRECIQTLGRSKKEIKVK
;
A
#
# COMPACT_ATOMS: atom_id res chain seq x y z
N SER A 1 -0.06 7.70 -8.77
CA SER A 1 1.28 7.05 -8.69
C SER A 1 1.72 6.96 -7.24
N HIS A 2 2.82 6.25 -6.97
CA HIS A 2 3.39 6.16 -5.60
C HIS A 2 3.65 7.55 -5.00
N ARG A 3 3.99 8.55 -5.80
CA ARG A 3 4.23 9.93 -5.37
C ARG A 3 3.00 10.58 -4.75
N ASP A 4 1.84 10.40 -5.37
CA ASP A 4 0.61 11.06 -4.94
C ASP A 4 0.09 10.47 -3.64
N ILE A 5 0.20 9.13 -3.46
CA ILE A 5 -0.19 8.50 -2.20
C ILE A 5 0.75 8.88 -1.05
N TYR A 6 2.06 9.05 -1.30
CA TYR A 6 2.99 9.49 -0.26
C TYR A 6 2.78 10.95 0.14
N ASN A 7 2.36 11.81 -0.80
CA ASN A 7 1.97 13.18 -0.45
C ASN A 7 0.76 13.18 0.50
N ALA A 8 -0.28 12.39 0.17
CA ALA A 8 -1.46 12.26 1.03
C ALA A 8 -1.12 11.60 2.37
N LEU A 9 -0.32 10.54 2.37
CA LEU A 9 0.12 9.85 3.58
C LEU A 9 0.88 10.81 4.51
N ASN A 10 1.83 11.57 3.97
CA ASN A 10 2.60 12.53 4.76
C ASN A 10 1.72 13.63 5.35
N GLU A 11 0.69 14.06 4.62
CA GLU A 11 -0.25 15.05 5.12
C GLU A 11 -1.08 14.47 6.27
N THR A 12 -1.66 13.29 6.09
CA THR A 12 -2.41 12.60 7.14
C THR A 12 -1.55 12.33 8.37
N MET A 13 -0.28 11.92 8.20
CA MET A 13 0.63 11.63 9.31
C MET A 13 1.04 12.85 10.14
N LYS A 14 0.78 14.08 9.68
CA LYS A 14 0.97 15.27 10.53
C LYS A 14 0.09 15.24 11.78
N GLU A 15 -1.07 14.60 11.70
CA GLU A 15 -2.02 14.49 12.81
C GLU A 15 -1.62 13.39 13.81
N PHE A 16 -0.97 12.33 13.35
CA PHE A 16 -0.67 11.13 14.14
C PHE A 16 0.78 11.04 14.64
N GLY A 17 1.65 11.93 14.19
CA GLY A 17 3.08 11.87 14.48
C GLY A 17 3.85 10.97 13.50
N LYS A 18 5.17 10.95 13.64
CA LYS A 18 6.09 10.24 12.74
C LYS A 18 6.38 8.81 13.21
N GLN A 19 7.04 8.03 12.35
CA GLN A 19 7.66 6.73 12.65
C GLN A 19 6.69 5.56 12.83
N LYS A 20 5.61 5.53 12.07
CA LYS A 20 4.58 4.50 12.14
C LYS A 20 4.31 3.82 10.79
N VAL A 21 5.20 4.01 9.80
CA VAL A 21 5.05 3.48 8.45
C VAL A 21 6.14 2.46 8.19
N PHE A 22 5.73 1.22 8.03
CA PHE A 22 6.56 0.06 7.77
C PHE A 22 6.46 -0.36 6.32
N SER A 23 7.57 -0.64 5.67
CA SER A 23 7.59 -1.08 4.29
C SER A 23 8.49 -2.30 4.10
N ASP A 24 8.43 -2.85 2.94
CA ASP A 24 9.29 -3.91 2.44
C ASP A 24 9.87 -3.54 1.06
N ILE A 25 10.40 -4.50 0.31
CA ILE A 25 11.16 -4.24 -0.91
C ILE A 25 10.27 -4.18 -2.15
N GLY A 26 10.29 -3.04 -2.83
CA GLY A 26 9.59 -2.80 -4.10
C GLY A 26 9.77 -1.36 -4.59
N CYS A 27 9.13 -1.00 -5.71
CA CYS A 27 9.17 0.37 -6.24
C CYS A 27 8.64 1.42 -5.23
N TYR A 28 7.73 1.04 -4.39
CA TYR A 28 7.17 1.87 -3.32
C TYR A 28 8.19 2.19 -2.21
N THR A 29 9.27 1.43 -2.07
CA THR A 29 10.37 1.73 -1.13
C THR A 29 11.02 3.10 -1.38
N LEU A 30 10.87 3.66 -2.59
CA LEU A 30 11.29 5.02 -2.90
C LEU A 30 10.66 6.08 -1.98
N GLY A 31 9.54 5.76 -1.33
CA GLY A 31 8.93 6.60 -0.30
C GLY A 31 9.80 6.81 0.96
N ALA A 32 10.85 6.01 1.15
CA ALA A 32 11.85 6.21 2.20
C ALA A 32 12.81 7.37 1.90
N LEU A 33 12.92 7.77 0.64
CA LEU A 33 13.87 8.79 0.18
C LEU A 33 13.22 10.18 0.14
N PRO A 34 14.05 11.25 0.17
CA PRO A 34 13.57 12.61 -0.10
C PRO A 34 12.89 12.70 -1.48
N PRO A 35 11.85 13.53 -1.63
CA PRO A 35 11.33 14.49 -0.66
C PRO A 35 10.31 13.91 0.33
N TRP A 36 9.91 12.63 0.20
CA TRP A 36 8.81 12.06 1.00
C TRP A 36 9.23 11.70 2.41
N ASN A 37 10.30 10.91 2.58
CA ASN A 37 10.72 10.37 3.87
C ASN A 37 9.53 9.78 4.66
N SER A 38 8.61 9.10 3.93
CA SER A 38 7.35 8.59 4.47
C SER A 38 7.49 7.25 5.16
N ILE A 39 8.53 6.50 4.82
CA ILE A 39 8.78 5.14 5.29
C ILE A 39 9.86 5.17 6.36
N ASN A 40 9.61 4.50 7.46
CA ASN A 40 10.49 4.50 8.63
C ASN A 40 11.31 3.22 8.77
N SER A 41 10.85 2.12 8.21
CA SER A 41 11.58 0.85 8.17
C SER A 41 11.34 0.14 6.84
N CYS A 42 12.34 -0.61 6.40
CA CYS A 42 12.27 -1.42 5.19
C CYS A 42 13.12 -2.67 5.38
N VAL A 43 12.50 -3.84 5.29
CA VAL A 43 13.16 -5.14 5.43
C VAL A 43 12.90 -5.96 4.16
N ASP A 44 12.85 -7.27 4.22
CA ASP A 44 12.62 -8.16 3.08
C ASP A 44 11.18 -8.13 2.55
N MET A 45 10.96 -8.73 1.38
CA MET A 45 9.65 -8.77 0.73
C MET A 45 8.59 -9.41 1.62
N GLY A 46 7.51 -8.67 1.91
CA GLY A 46 6.37 -9.11 2.71
C GLY A 46 6.45 -8.75 4.20
N ALA A 47 7.60 -8.28 4.69
CA ALA A 47 7.79 -7.96 6.09
C ALA A 47 7.02 -6.71 6.57
N SER A 48 6.52 -5.87 5.68
CA SER A 48 5.82 -4.62 6.04
C SER A 48 4.63 -4.86 6.95
N ILE A 49 3.78 -5.83 6.61
CA ILE A 49 2.54 -6.12 7.36
C ILE A 49 2.87 -6.74 8.72
N THR A 50 3.81 -7.69 8.79
CA THR A 50 4.23 -8.30 10.06
C THR A 50 4.91 -7.31 11.00
N MET A 51 5.71 -6.38 10.46
CA MET A 51 6.30 -5.29 11.26
C MET A 51 5.22 -4.34 11.79
N ALA A 52 4.25 -3.96 10.95
CA ALA A 52 3.14 -3.11 11.36
C ALA A 52 2.29 -3.81 12.42
N LYS A 53 2.00 -5.12 12.26
CA LYS A 53 1.31 -5.93 13.25
C LYS A 53 2.05 -5.92 14.59
N GLY A 54 3.33 -6.29 14.59
CA GLY A 54 4.12 -6.31 15.83
C GLY A 54 4.21 -4.94 16.51
N ALA A 55 4.24 -3.85 15.74
CA ALA A 55 4.20 -2.50 16.29
C ALA A 55 2.84 -2.18 16.90
N ALA A 56 1.73 -2.57 16.25
CA ALA A 56 0.38 -2.41 16.79
C ALA A 56 0.18 -3.21 18.08
N ASP A 57 0.63 -4.45 18.12
CA ASP A 57 0.60 -5.33 19.31
C ASP A 57 1.42 -4.72 20.48
N ALA A 58 2.48 -3.95 20.15
CA ALA A 58 3.26 -3.19 21.12
C ALA A 58 2.64 -1.81 21.48
N GLY A 59 1.44 -1.50 21.01
CA GLY A 59 0.70 -0.28 21.33
C GLY A 59 0.98 0.91 20.40
N VAL A 60 1.63 0.70 19.25
CA VAL A 60 1.80 1.75 18.25
C VAL A 60 0.51 1.90 17.44
N HIS A 61 -0.15 3.06 17.55
CA HIS A 61 -1.37 3.37 16.78
C HIS A 61 -1.32 4.81 16.23
N PRO A 62 -1.72 5.05 14.97
CA PRO A 62 -1.92 4.06 13.92
C PRO A 62 -0.64 3.30 13.57
N SER A 63 -0.75 2.07 13.09
CA SER A 63 0.34 1.29 12.54
C SER A 63 0.07 1.01 11.05
N ILE A 64 1.00 1.39 10.18
CA ILE A 64 0.76 1.44 8.75
C ILE A 64 1.78 0.56 8.02
N ALA A 65 1.29 -0.37 7.21
CA ALA A 65 2.11 -1.14 6.28
C ALA A 65 1.98 -0.59 4.86
N VAL A 66 3.09 -0.47 4.13
CA VAL A 66 3.08 -0.15 2.69
C VAL A 66 3.72 -1.29 1.93
N ILE A 67 2.98 -1.85 0.98
CA ILE A 67 3.39 -3.02 0.19
C ILE A 67 2.95 -2.85 -1.28
N GLY A 68 3.65 -3.48 -2.21
CA GLY A 68 3.24 -3.52 -3.62
C GLY A 68 2.31 -4.70 -3.91
N ASP A 69 1.52 -4.61 -4.98
CA ASP A 69 0.58 -5.63 -5.44
C ASP A 69 1.23 -7.01 -5.64
N SER A 70 2.37 -7.06 -6.30
CA SER A 70 3.11 -8.31 -6.53
C SER A 70 3.73 -8.86 -5.24
N THR A 71 4.31 -8.02 -4.40
CA THR A 71 4.87 -8.42 -3.11
C THR A 71 3.78 -8.91 -2.16
N PHE A 72 2.60 -8.29 -2.19
CA PHE A 72 1.45 -8.72 -1.41
C PHE A 72 1.04 -10.16 -1.74
N THR A 73 0.88 -10.50 -3.03
CA THR A 73 0.52 -11.87 -3.43
C THR A 73 1.67 -12.86 -3.25
N HIS A 74 2.92 -12.40 -3.23
CA HIS A 74 4.08 -13.25 -2.97
C HIS A 74 4.17 -13.67 -1.49
N SER A 75 4.05 -12.71 -0.55
CA SER A 75 4.34 -12.97 0.87
C SER A 75 3.55 -12.11 1.87
N GLY A 76 2.66 -11.22 1.41
CA GLY A 76 1.88 -10.35 2.29
C GLY A 76 0.57 -10.95 2.78
N MET A 77 -0.01 -11.90 2.04
CA MET A 77 -1.35 -12.44 2.33
C MET A 77 -1.42 -13.19 3.67
N THR A 78 -0.40 -13.96 4.02
CA THR A 78 -0.35 -14.68 5.30
C THR A 78 -0.30 -13.74 6.50
N ALA A 79 0.44 -12.65 6.37
CA ALA A 79 0.52 -11.62 7.40
C ALA A 79 -0.81 -10.86 7.56
N LEU A 80 -1.51 -10.58 6.45
CA LEU A 80 -2.84 -9.95 6.51
C LEU A 80 -3.86 -10.88 7.18
N LEU A 81 -3.83 -12.18 6.87
CA LEU A 81 -4.68 -13.17 7.50
C LEU A 81 -4.48 -13.22 9.03
N ASP A 82 -3.23 -13.13 9.48
CA ASP A 82 -2.89 -13.10 10.90
C ASP A 82 -3.42 -11.83 11.59
N CYS A 83 -3.26 -10.66 10.95
CA CYS A 83 -3.86 -9.41 11.43
C CYS A 83 -5.38 -9.52 11.58
N VAL A 84 -6.05 -10.12 10.59
CA VAL A 84 -7.52 -10.30 10.61
C VAL A 84 -7.94 -11.27 11.73
N TYR A 85 -7.22 -12.37 11.89
CA TYR A 85 -7.52 -13.37 12.91
C TYR A 85 -7.47 -12.78 14.33
N GLU A 86 -6.50 -11.91 14.60
CA GLU A 86 -6.34 -11.26 15.91
C GLU A 86 -7.05 -9.90 16.01
N ASN A 87 -7.67 -9.45 14.91
CA ASN A 87 -8.28 -8.10 14.78
C ASN A 87 -7.31 -6.98 15.17
N THR A 88 -6.05 -7.11 14.73
CA THR A 88 -5.01 -6.12 15.03
C THR A 88 -5.28 -4.82 14.26
N PRO A 89 -5.25 -3.63 14.90
CA PRO A 89 -5.53 -2.34 14.24
C PRO A 89 -4.37 -1.91 13.35
N VAL A 90 -4.36 -2.38 12.12
CA VAL A 90 -3.34 -2.09 11.10
C VAL A 90 -3.98 -1.59 9.82
N THR A 91 -3.45 -0.50 9.26
CA THR A 91 -3.81 -0.02 7.93
C THR A 91 -2.78 -0.49 6.90
N VAL A 92 -3.20 -1.32 5.96
CA VAL A 92 -2.34 -1.84 4.88
C VAL A 92 -2.58 -1.05 3.60
N ILE A 93 -1.55 -0.37 3.10
CA ILE A 93 -1.58 0.35 1.82
C ILE A 93 -0.96 -0.54 0.74
N ILE A 94 -1.78 -1.10 -0.15
CA ILE A 94 -1.31 -1.94 -1.26
C ILE A 94 -1.18 -1.09 -2.52
N SER A 95 0.04 -0.71 -2.87
CA SER A 95 0.31 0.07 -4.08
C SER A 95 0.12 -0.75 -5.35
N ASP A 96 -1.06 -0.65 -5.95
CA ASP A 96 -1.44 -1.40 -7.15
C ASP A 96 -1.04 -0.64 -8.43
N ASN A 97 0.00 -1.12 -9.10
CA ASN A 97 0.44 -0.60 -10.38
C ASN A 97 0.30 -1.61 -11.54
N GLY A 98 -0.27 -2.78 -11.27
CA GLY A 98 -0.53 -3.86 -12.23
C GLY A 98 0.72 -4.56 -12.75
N THR A 99 1.91 -4.28 -12.17
CA THR A 99 3.16 -4.80 -12.72
C THR A 99 4.27 -4.96 -11.68
N THR A 100 5.12 -5.97 -11.87
CA THR A 100 6.38 -6.13 -11.14
C THR A 100 7.45 -5.26 -11.80
N GLY A 101 7.48 -3.97 -11.46
CA GLY A 101 8.26 -2.95 -12.18
C GLY A 101 9.77 -3.14 -12.14
N MET A 102 10.32 -3.61 -11.03
CA MET A 102 11.77 -3.71 -10.82
C MET A 102 12.45 -4.82 -11.62
N THR A 103 11.72 -5.86 -11.99
CA THR A 103 12.28 -7.05 -12.66
C THR A 103 11.96 -7.14 -14.15
N GLY A 104 11.43 -6.08 -14.74
CA GLY A 104 11.19 -6.00 -16.19
C GLY A 104 9.76 -5.69 -16.61
N GLY A 105 8.84 -5.52 -15.67
CA GLY A 105 7.46 -5.13 -15.97
C GLY A 105 6.54 -6.32 -16.27
N GLN A 106 6.77 -7.45 -15.61
CA GLN A 106 5.88 -8.62 -15.67
C GLN A 106 4.51 -8.26 -15.09
N ALA A 107 3.44 -8.90 -15.58
CA ALA A 107 2.12 -8.76 -15.03
C ALA A 107 2.08 -9.20 -13.55
N SER A 108 1.41 -8.44 -12.70
CA SER A 108 1.17 -8.83 -11.31
C SER A 108 0.07 -9.91 -11.27
N HIS A 109 0.26 -10.94 -10.46
CA HIS A 109 -0.76 -11.96 -10.21
C HIS A 109 -1.99 -11.39 -9.49
N ALA A 110 -1.83 -10.23 -8.83
CA ALA A 110 -2.89 -9.53 -8.12
C ALA A 110 -3.79 -8.68 -9.02
N THR A 111 -3.44 -8.50 -10.30
CA THR A 111 -4.16 -7.58 -11.20
C THR A 111 -5.66 -7.91 -11.25
N GLY A 112 -6.48 -6.94 -10.82
CA GLY A 112 -7.94 -7.03 -10.81
C GLY A 112 -8.52 -7.97 -9.75
N ARG A 113 -7.74 -8.43 -8.76
CA ARG A 113 -8.17 -9.40 -7.73
C ARG A 113 -7.90 -8.97 -6.30
N LEU A 114 -7.24 -7.84 -6.09
CA LEU A 114 -6.80 -7.43 -4.74
C LEU A 114 -7.96 -7.28 -3.76
N GLU A 115 -9.07 -6.68 -4.17
CA GLU A 115 -10.24 -6.51 -3.32
C GLU A 115 -10.82 -7.86 -2.91
N GLU A 116 -11.03 -8.76 -3.87
CA GLU A 116 -11.56 -10.10 -3.62
C GLU A 116 -10.65 -10.91 -2.70
N ILE A 117 -9.32 -10.81 -2.89
CA ILE A 117 -8.33 -11.47 -2.05
C ILE A 117 -8.41 -10.93 -0.62
N CYS A 118 -8.41 -9.61 -0.43
CA CYS A 118 -8.46 -8.99 0.90
C CYS A 118 -9.77 -9.35 1.65
N ILE A 119 -10.92 -9.29 0.95
CA ILE A 119 -12.21 -9.69 1.51
C ILE A 119 -12.22 -11.20 1.81
N GLY A 120 -11.67 -12.02 0.92
CA GLY A 120 -11.55 -13.47 1.11
C GLY A 120 -10.65 -13.86 2.29
N LEU A 121 -9.67 -13.02 2.65
CA LEU A 121 -8.85 -13.16 3.85
C LEU A 121 -9.56 -12.67 5.12
N GLY A 122 -10.76 -12.08 5.00
CA GLY A 122 -11.60 -11.67 6.11
C GLY A 122 -11.56 -10.19 6.47
N VAL A 123 -10.91 -9.34 5.65
CA VAL A 123 -11.03 -7.88 5.82
C VAL A 123 -12.48 -7.49 5.51
N LYS A 124 -13.08 -6.65 6.35
CA LYS A 124 -14.45 -6.18 6.15
C LYS A 124 -14.55 -5.39 4.84
N PRO A 125 -15.55 -5.66 3.98
CA PRO A 125 -15.65 -5.03 2.66
C PRO A 125 -15.65 -3.50 2.70
N GLU A 126 -16.25 -2.88 3.70
CA GLU A 126 -16.30 -1.43 3.92
C GLU A 126 -14.92 -0.82 4.24
N HIS A 127 -13.98 -1.63 4.69
CA HIS A 127 -12.58 -1.26 4.99
C HIS A 127 -11.58 -1.72 3.92
N VAL A 128 -12.06 -2.12 2.74
CA VAL A 128 -11.25 -2.32 1.54
C VAL A 128 -11.52 -1.16 0.58
N ARG A 129 -10.64 -0.17 0.57
CA ARG A 129 -10.85 1.11 -0.11
C ARG A 129 -9.95 1.26 -1.33
N VAL A 130 -10.53 1.35 -2.52
CA VAL A 130 -9.78 1.58 -3.77
C VAL A 130 -9.73 3.07 -4.08
N LEU A 131 -8.53 3.60 -4.33
CA LEU A 131 -8.30 5.02 -4.62
C LEU A 131 -7.56 5.20 -5.95
N THR A 132 -7.83 6.31 -6.61
CA THR A 132 -7.05 6.72 -7.79
C THR A 132 -6.01 7.77 -7.39
N PRO A 133 -4.70 7.42 -7.30
CA PRO A 133 -3.67 8.33 -6.81
C PRO A 133 -3.30 9.38 -7.87
N LEU A 134 -4.10 10.44 -7.94
CA LEU A 134 -3.93 11.62 -8.79
C LEU A 134 -4.00 12.90 -7.94
N PRO A 135 -3.28 13.98 -8.32
CA PRO A 135 -3.30 15.23 -7.54
C PRO A 135 -4.70 15.81 -7.33
N LYS A 136 -5.60 15.66 -8.31
CA LYS A 136 -6.99 16.16 -8.20
C LYS A 136 -7.86 15.44 -7.15
N TYR A 137 -7.43 14.27 -6.68
CA TYR A 137 -8.10 13.47 -5.64
C TYR A 137 -7.32 13.49 -4.32
N HIS A 138 -6.45 14.48 -4.12
CA HIS A 138 -5.59 14.56 -2.95
C HIS A 138 -6.38 14.56 -1.64
N ASP A 139 -7.39 15.43 -1.54
CA ASP A 139 -8.21 15.57 -0.34
C ASP A 139 -9.03 14.29 -0.04
N GLU A 140 -9.52 13.62 -1.09
CA GLU A 140 -10.18 12.31 -0.96
C GLU A 140 -9.22 11.27 -0.37
N MET A 141 -7.98 11.20 -0.89
CA MET A 141 -6.97 10.29 -0.37
C MET A 141 -6.64 10.55 1.10
N VAL A 142 -6.47 11.82 1.48
CA VAL A 142 -6.20 12.23 2.86
C VAL A 142 -7.34 11.82 3.79
N ASN A 143 -8.59 12.06 3.38
CA ASN A 143 -9.76 11.71 4.19
C ASN A 143 -9.90 10.21 4.38
N VAL A 144 -9.78 9.42 3.30
CA VAL A 144 -9.85 7.96 3.40
C VAL A 144 -8.71 7.40 4.25
N LEU A 145 -7.47 7.86 4.06
CA LEU A 145 -6.35 7.43 4.91
C LEU A 145 -6.60 7.74 6.38
N ARG A 146 -7.15 8.93 6.70
CA ARG A 146 -7.48 9.32 8.07
C ARG A 146 -8.55 8.40 8.67
N GLU A 147 -9.64 8.14 7.93
CA GLU A 147 -10.71 7.24 8.36
C GLU A 147 -10.17 5.85 8.70
N GLU A 148 -9.40 5.26 7.77
CA GLU A 148 -8.88 3.91 7.93
C GLU A 148 -7.78 3.80 9.01
N MET A 149 -7.00 4.85 9.23
CA MET A 149 -6.02 4.91 10.31
C MET A 149 -6.63 5.07 11.70
N LEU A 150 -7.85 5.58 11.79
CA LEU A 150 -8.61 5.69 13.04
C LEU A 150 -9.46 4.46 13.34
N TYR A 151 -9.62 3.58 12.36
CA TYR A 151 -10.40 2.36 12.53
C TYR A 151 -9.69 1.37 13.47
N ASP A 152 -10.43 0.85 14.45
CA ASP A 152 -9.94 -0.13 15.42
C ASP A 152 -10.09 -1.56 14.86
N GLY A 153 -9.30 -1.87 13.86
CA GLY A 153 -9.28 -3.15 13.17
C GLY A 153 -8.41 -3.12 11.92
N VAL A 154 -8.48 -4.19 11.14
CA VAL A 154 -7.71 -4.30 9.90
C VAL A 154 -8.39 -3.54 8.77
N SER A 155 -7.67 -2.63 8.15
CA SER A 155 -8.11 -1.90 6.95
C SER A 155 -7.11 -2.02 5.81
N VAL A 156 -7.61 -1.95 4.57
CA VAL A 156 -6.80 -2.03 3.35
C VAL A 156 -7.14 -0.87 2.42
N VAL A 157 -6.13 -0.09 2.07
CA VAL A 157 -6.24 0.99 1.08
C VAL A 157 -5.46 0.62 -0.16
N ILE A 158 -6.10 0.62 -1.32
CA ILE A 158 -5.52 0.20 -2.60
C ILE A 158 -5.42 1.40 -3.56
N PRO A 159 -4.34 2.19 -3.51
CA PRO A 159 -4.10 3.22 -4.52
C PRO A 159 -3.74 2.55 -5.86
N ARG A 160 -4.69 2.53 -6.80
CA ARG A 160 -4.58 1.85 -8.09
C ARG A 160 -4.27 2.83 -9.21
N ARG A 161 -3.13 2.65 -9.84
CA ARG A 161 -2.75 3.39 -11.04
C ARG A 161 -1.63 2.69 -11.80
N GLU A 162 -1.83 2.52 -13.07
CA GLU A 162 -0.88 1.90 -14.00
C GLU A 162 0.55 2.49 -13.90
N CYS A 163 1.56 1.64 -14.01
CA CYS A 163 2.96 2.05 -13.95
C CYS A 163 3.35 2.94 -15.13
N ILE A 164 3.95 4.11 -14.86
CA ILE A 164 4.40 5.06 -15.91
C ILE A 164 5.45 4.43 -16.83
N GLN A 165 6.24 3.50 -16.35
CA GLN A 165 7.28 2.82 -17.14
C GLN A 165 6.66 1.89 -18.20
N THR A 166 5.62 1.14 -17.82
CA THR A 166 4.90 0.25 -18.75
C THR A 166 4.06 1.03 -19.75
N LEU A 167 3.36 2.09 -19.32
CA LEU A 167 2.65 3.02 -20.21
C LEU A 167 3.56 3.64 -21.28
N GLY A 168 4.81 3.95 -20.92
CA GLY A 168 5.79 4.51 -21.86
C GLY A 168 6.26 3.49 -22.92
N ARG A 169 6.31 2.20 -22.56
CA ARG A 169 6.70 1.10 -23.46
C ARG A 169 5.57 0.77 -24.46
N SER A 170 4.35 0.59 -23.97
CA SER A 170 3.19 0.30 -24.83
C SER A 170 2.93 1.39 -25.86
N LYS A 171 3.13 2.67 -25.52
CA LYS A 171 3.04 3.79 -26.46
C LYS A 171 4.15 3.82 -27.52
N LYS A 172 5.33 3.25 -27.24
CA LYS A 172 6.41 3.13 -28.21
C LYS A 172 6.16 1.99 -29.20
N GLU A 173 5.64 0.87 -28.73
CA GLU A 173 5.29 -0.29 -29.58
C GLU A 173 4.16 0.01 -30.56
N ILE A 174 3.18 0.84 -30.17
CA ILE A 174 2.08 1.29 -31.06
C ILE A 174 2.59 2.24 -32.15
N LYS A 175 3.70 2.99 -31.91
CA LYS A 175 4.27 3.92 -32.89
C LYS A 175 5.20 3.24 -33.92
N VAL A 176 5.57 1.99 -33.72
CA VAL A 176 6.49 1.23 -34.58
C VAL A 176 5.74 0.24 -35.49
N LYS A 177 4.42 0.12 -35.38
CA LYS A 177 3.52 -0.57 -36.31
C LYS A 177 2.80 0.42 -37.20
#